data_448c91c4ccc65b478be245b4415d7574
#
_entry.id   448c91c4ccc65b478be245b4415d7574
#
_cell.length_a   1.000
_cell.length_b   1.000
_cell.length_c   1.000
_cell.angle_alpha   90.00
_cell.angle_beta   90.00
_cell.angle_gamma   90.00
#
_symmetry.space_group_name_H-M   'P 1'
#
loop_
_entity.id
_entity.type
_entity.pdbx_description
1 polymer ?
#
loop_
_entity_poly.entity_id
_entity_poly.type
_entity_poly.pdbx_seq_one_letter_code
_entity_poly.pdbx_strand_id
1 'polypeptide(L)'
;MRFFNTEGPVNCADHYCLPPLTRLKLDELAGLIDQKKYFLLHAPRQTGKTSCLLALADYLNQGSRYYAVYANIEGAQAARENVEMGLAGVTQAIANAARWQIGDLEGQRLALELLPTQPAVVLLEEFLTRWCATLLRPVVLLLDEIDALVGDTLISVLRQLRSGYPKRPAQFPHSLILCGVRDLQDYRIQSSREKATITGGSAFNIKAESLRLGDFGQEEVLTLLLEHTQETGQVFEPEALALVWELTNGQPWLVNALAYETTWRNVAGRDRSQPITAAAILQAKESLILRRVTHLDQLADKLQEPRVRRVVEPVLQGEEIEGAATLDDIQYVLDLGLVARGSKGIQIANPIYREVIPRELTTIMQINLEAQIQPAWYMRPDGRLDMPKLLAAFQAFFRENSESWIERFDYKEAGPQLLMQAFLQRIINGGGRVDREYGLGRRRTDLLIHWPYAGGVQRVVLELKLLRTSLAQTLETGLRQTWEYADRSDPEQAHLVIFDRTPDKPWAEKIWRREESYNGLPITVWGM
;
A
#
# COMPACT_ATOMS: atom_id res chain seq x y z
N MET A 1 -11.44 -26.44 10.13
CA MET A 1 -10.12 -25.84 10.44
C MET A 1 -10.09 -24.46 9.77
N ARG A 2 -9.96 -23.43 10.56
CA ARG A 2 -9.88 -22.05 10.06
C ARG A 2 -8.50 -21.79 9.43
N PHE A 3 -8.41 -20.74 8.62
CA PHE A 3 -7.17 -20.32 7.96
C PHE A 3 -7.08 -18.80 7.91
N PHE A 4 -5.89 -18.24 7.61
CA PHE A 4 -5.70 -16.80 7.44
C PHE A 4 -6.26 -16.34 6.10
N ASN A 5 -7.10 -15.32 6.12
CA ASN A 5 -7.81 -14.84 4.94
C ASN A 5 -6.94 -13.89 4.09
N THR A 6 -6.79 -14.22 2.82
CA THR A 6 -6.07 -13.38 1.84
C THR A 6 -6.98 -12.82 0.74
N GLU A 7 -8.27 -13.20 0.71
CA GLU A 7 -9.21 -12.88 -0.37
C GLU A 7 -10.61 -12.55 0.17
N GLY A 8 -11.21 -11.48 -0.33
CA GLY A 8 -12.57 -11.10 0.03
C GLY A 8 -12.76 -10.69 1.50
N PRO A 9 -14.03 -10.48 1.92
CA PRO A 9 -14.36 -10.15 3.30
C PRO A 9 -14.07 -11.32 4.25
N VAL A 10 -13.65 -11.00 5.48
CA VAL A 10 -13.39 -12.03 6.50
C VAL A 10 -14.72 -12.63 6.99
N ASN A 11 -14.73 -13.96 7.13
CA ASN A 11 -15.78 -14.73 7.81
C ASN A 11 -15.13 -15.45 9.01
N CYS A 12 -15.45 -15.07 10.22
CA CYS A 12 -14.84 -15.63 11.43
C CYS A 12 -15.21 -17.09 11.71
N ALA A 13 -16.17 -17.68 10.99
CA ALA A 13 -16.46 -19.11 11.02
C ALA A 13 -15.40 -19.93 10.27
N ASP A 14 -14.87 -19.37 9.19
CA ASP A 14 -13.92 -20.03 8.28
C ASP A 14 -12.48 -19.52 8.45
N HIS A 15 -12.31 -18.29 8.95
CA HIS A 15 -11.03 -17.61 9.02
C HIS A 15 -10.62 -17.30 10.47
N TYR A 16 -9.32 -17.30 10.73
CA TYR A 16 -8.80 -16.58 11.91
C TYR A 16 -9.13 -15.10 11.74
N CYS A 17 -9.73 -14.48 12.73
CA CYS A 17 -10.19 -13.12 12.57
C CYS A 17 -10.23 -12.32 13.87
N LEU A 18 -9.89 -11.06 13.78
CA LEU A 18 -10.32 -10.08 14.77
C LEU A 18 -11.78 -9.73 14.48
N PRO A 19 -12.67 -9.73 15.48
CA PRO A 19 -14.05 -9.34 15.24
C PRO A 19 -14.12 -7.95 14.57
N PRO A 20 -14.72 -7.81 13.36
CA PRO A 20 -14.58 -6.57 12.60
C PRO A 20 -15.13 -5.32 13.32
N LEU A 21 -16.12 -5.50 14.21
CA LEU A 21 -16.68 -4.38 14.99
C LEU A 21 -15.69 -3.80 16.00
N THR A 22 -14.74 -4.58 16.52
CA THR A 22 -13.74 -4.08 17.49
C THR A 22 -12.76 -3.08 16.85
N ARG A 23 -12.64 -3.11 15.53
CA ARG A 23 -11.84 -2.16 14.76
C ARG A 23 -12.53 -0.83 14.51
N LEU A 24 -13.81 -0.77 14.77
CA LEU A 24 -14.61 0.43 14.67
C LEU A 24 -14.79 1.06 16.07
N LYS A 25 -14.76 2.35 16.14
CA LYS A 25 -15.19 3.08 17.35
C LYS A 25 -16.71 3.07 17.39
N LEU A 26 -17.28 1.94 17.84
CA LEU A 26 -18.70 1.65 17.70
C LEU A 26 -19.60 2.71 18.35
N ASP A 27 -19.21 3.23 19.54
CA ASP A 27 -19.96 4.28 20.24
C ASP A 27 -20.01 5.60 19.43
N GLU A 28 -18.88 5.96 18.79
CA GLU A 28 -18.80 7.14 17.91
C GLU A 28 -19.70 6.96 16.69
N LEU A 29 -19.63 5.80 16.04
CA LEU A 29 -20.46 5.47 14.89
C LEU A 29 -21.95 5.42 15.22
N ALA A 30 -22.32 4.80 16.34
CA ALA A 30 -23.69 4.77 16.81
C ALA A 30 -24.22 6.18 17.10
N GLY A 31 -23.39 7.03 17.72
CA GLY A 31 -23.71 8.44 17.96
C GLY A 31 -23.94 9.22 16.67
N LEU A 32 -23.14 9.02 15.64
CA LEU A 32 -23.32 9.64 14.32
C LEU A 32 -24.62 9.16 13.63
N ILE A 33 -24.90 7.85 13.69
CA ILE A 33 -26.11 7.26 13.16
C ILE A 33 -27.34 7.83 13.89
N ASP A 34 -27.35 7.84 15.22
CA ASP A 34 -28.46 8.36 16.03
C ASP A 34 -28.72 9.84 15.77
N GLN A 35 -27.69 10.62 15.48
CA GLN A 35 -27.78 12.04 15.09
C GLN A 35 -28.14 12.24 13.62
N LYS A 36 -28.46 11.17 12.89
CA LYS A 36 -28.83 11.24 11.47
C LYS A 36 -27.73 11.82 10.59
N LYS A 37 -26.46 11.59 10.93
CA LYS A 37 -25.33 12.13 10.16
C LYS A 37 -25.07 11.29 8.91
N TYR A 38 -24.56 11.96 7.87
CA TYR A 38 -23.96 11.35 6.71
C TYR A 38 -22.45 11.48 6.88
N PHE A 39 -21.73 10.38 6.80
CA PHE A 39 -20.29 10.36 7.03
C PHE A 39 -19.57 9.37 6.12
N LEU A 40 -18.26 9.48 6.10
CA LEU A 40 -17.40 8.67 5.26
C LEU A 40 -16.54 7.75 6.14
N LEU A 41 -16.42 6.49 5.71
CA LEU A 41 -15.41 5.55 6.19
C LEU A 41 -14.40 5.34 5.07
N HIS A 42 -13.13 5.65 5.31
CA HIS A 42 -12.11 5.43 4.30
C HIS A 42 -10.88 4.71 4.85
N ALA A 43 -10.18 4.01 4.00
CA ALA A 43 -8.90 3.38 4.29
C ALA A 43 -8.25 2.85 3.01
N PRO A 44 -6.96 2.55 3.00
CA PRO A 44 -6.31 1.84 1.91
C PRO A 44 -7.04 0.55 1.52
N ARG A 45 -6.74 0.03 0.35
CA ARG A 45 -7.28 -1.27 -0.07
C ARG A 45 -6.84 -2.38 0.86
N GLN A 46 -7.69 -3.41 1.00
CA GLN A 46 -7.42 -4.61 1.80
C GLN A 46 -7.10 -4.36 3.29
N THR A 47 -7.66 -3.30 3.85
CA THR A 47 -7.63 -3.02 5.30
C THR A 47 -8.82 -3.58 6.06
N GLY A 48 -9.78 -4.25 5.37
CA GLY A 48 -10.97 -4.85 5.99
C GLY A 48 -12.19 -3.93 6.09
N LYS A 49 -12.26 -2.83 5.28
CA LYS A 49 -13.42 -1.92 5.24
C LYS A 49 -14.75 -2.66 5.05
N THR A 50 -14.83 -3.47 4.00
CA THR A 50 -16.03 -4.26 3.66
C THR A 50 -16.45 -5.17 4.81
N SER A 51 -15.49 -5.87 5.45
CA SER A 51 -15.79 -6.72 6.62
C SER A 51 -16.38 -5.91 7.77
N CYS A 52 -15.84 -4.73 8.03
CA CYS A 52 -16.38 -3.83 9.08
C CYS A 52 -17.79 -3.32 8.74
N LEU A 53 -18.05 -2.97 7.48
CA LEU A 53 -19.38 -2.49 7.05
C LEU A 53 -20.43 -3.60 7.12
N LEU A 54 -20.10 -4.82 6.70
CA LEU A 54 -20.98 -5.98 6.79
C LEU A 54 -21.33 -6.27 8.25
N ALA A 55 -20.32 -6.34 9.12
CA ALA A 55 -20.52 -6.56 10.54
C ALA A 55 -21.34 -5.43 11.21
N LEU A 56 -21.15 -4.18 10.78
CA LEU A 56 -21.95 -3.04 11.25
C LEU A 56 -23.40 -3.15 10.79
N ALA A 57 -23.64 -3.53 9.54
CA ALA A 57 -24.99 -3.74 9.02
C ALA A 57 -25.72 -4.86 9.79
N ASP A 58 -25.04 -5.98 10.03
CA ASP A 58 -25.58 -7.09 10.82
C ASP A 58 -25.90 -6.66 12.26
N TYR A 59 -24.98 -5.94 12.91
CA TYR A 59 -25.19 -5.40 14.25
C TYR A 59 -26.42 -4.49 14.33
N LEU A 60 -26.57 -3.56 13.39
CA LEU A 60 -27.72 -2.65 13.34
C LEU A 60 -29.03 -3.38 13.05
N ASN A 61 -28.99 -4.42 12.21
CA ASN A 61 -30.18 -5.24 11.88
C ASN A 61 -30.61 -6.16 13.02
N GLN A 62 -29.69 -6.61 13.88
CA GLN A 62 -30.05 -7.35 15.11
C GLN A 62 -30.85 -6.48 16.09
N GLY A 63 -30.64 -5.17 16.02
CA GLY A 63 -31.47 -4.19 16.75
C GLY A 63 -32.84 -3.98 16.11
N SER A 64 -33.77 -3.43 16.88
CA SER A 64 -35.13 -3.12 16.40
C SER A 64 -35.29 -1.69 15.86
N ARG A 65 -34.22 -0.86 15.91
CA ARG A 65 -34.31 0.59 15.63
C ARG A 65 -34.21 0.95 14.15
N TYR A 66 -33.39 0.22 13.39
CA TYR A 66 -33.03 0.55 12.02
C TYR A 66 -33.18 -0.64 11.08
N TYR A 67 -33.31 -0.38 9.79
CA TYR A 67 -32.92 -1.29 8.72
C TYR A 67 -31.58 -0.82 8.16
N ALA A 68 -30.54 -1.63 8.28
CA ALA A 68 -29.23 -1.36 7.72
C ALA A 68 -29.08 -2.13 6.41
N VAL A 69 -28.74 -1.44 5.34
CA VAL A 69 -28.53 -2.03 4.01
C VAL A 69 -27.14 -1.68 3.53
N TYR A 70 -26.30 -2.69 3.39
CA TYR A 70 -24.98 -2.61 2.78
C TYR A 70 -25.08 -2.89 1.28
N ALA A 71 -24.67 -1.95 0.45
CA ALA A 71 -24.66 -2.12 -1.01
C ALA A 71 -23.24 -1.83 -1.55
N ASN A 72 -22.64 -2.84 -2.20
CA ASN A 72 -21.43 -2.67 -3.00
C ASN A 72 -21.83 -2.14 -4.38
N ILE A 73 -21.27 -0.98 -4.74
CA ILE A 73 -21.59 -0.32 -6.02
C ILE A 73 -20.45 -0.43 -7.06
N GLU A 74 -19.47 -1.30 -6.83
CA GLU A 74 -18.36 -1.55 -7.75
C GLU A 74 -18.85 -1.94 -9.15
N GLY A 75 -19.95 -2.68 -9.26
CA GLY A 75 -20.55 -3.06 -10.55
C GLY A 75 -20.90 -1.87 -11.46
N ALA A 76 -21.11 -0.68 -10.89
CA ALA A 76 -21.35 0.53 -11.66
C ALA A 76 -20.05 1.15 -12.25
N GLN A 77 -18.86 0.62 -11.96
CA GLN A 77 -17.57 1.07 -12.50
C GLN A 77 -17.55 1.05 -14.03
N ALA A 78 -18.18 0.04 -14.63
CA ALA A 78 -18.25 -0.11 -16.10
C ALA A 78 -18.98 1.05 -16.79
N ALA A 79 -19.85 1.75 -16.06
CA ALA A 79 -20.56 2.91 -16.59
C ALA A 79 -19.66 4.12 -16.82
N ARG A 80 -18.52 4.21 -16.12
CA ARG A 80 -17.59 5.36 -16.16
C ARG A 80 -18.33 6.70 -16.04
N GLU A 81 -18.34 7.52 -17.09
CA GLU A 81 -19.02 8.82 -17.15
C GLU A 81 -20.46 8.74 -17.69
N ASN A 82 -20.95 7.54 -18.03
CA ASN A 82 -22.33 7.35 -18.44
C ASN A 82 -23.27 7.42 -17.23
N VAL A 83 -23.83 8.58 -16.98
CA VAL A 83 -24.68 8.87 -15.84
C VAL A 83 -25.92 7.95 -15.80
N GLU A 84 -26.53 7.68 -16.96
CA GLU A 84 -27.75 6.83 -17.05
C GLU A 84 -27.45 5.40 -16.57
N MET A 85 -26.41 4.79 -17.13
CA MET A 85 -26.00 3.44 -16.77
C MET A 85 -25.49 3.38 -15.32
N GLY A 86 -24.75 4.40 -14.88
CA GLY A 86 -24.20 4.46 -13.52
C GLY A 86 -25.27 4.58 -12.45
N LEU A 87 -26.22 5.49 -12.62
CA LEU A 87 -27.34 5.65 -11.67
C LEU A 87 -28.27 4.43 -11.66
N ALA A 88 -28.52 3.83 -12.82
CA ALA A 88 -29.27 2.57 -12.90
C ALA A 88 -28.55 1.45 -12.12
N GLY A 89 -27.24 1.31 -12.31
CA GLY A 89 -26.42 0.31 -11.59
C GLY A 89 -26.43 0.50 -10.08
N VAL A 90 -26.24 1.73 -9.61
CA VAL A 90 -26.28 2.07 -8.17
C VAL A 90 -27.67 1.79 -7.58
N THR A 91 -28.74 2.22 -8.25
CA THR A 91 -30.13 1.99 -7.82
C THR A 91 -30.44 0.50 -7.71
N GLN A 92 -30.05 -0.28 -8.72
CA GLN A 92 -30.26 -1.73 -8.73
C GLN A 92 -29.44 -2.44 -7.65
N ALA A 93 -28.21 -2.01 -7.39
CA ALA A 93 -27.36 -2.56 -6.33
C ALA A 93 -28.02 -2.39 -4.95
N ILE A 94 -28.55 -1.19 -4.66
CA ILE A 94 -29.26 -0.93 -3.39
C ILE A 94 -30.52 -1.78 -3.28
N ALA A 95 -31.33 -1.86 -4.33
CA ALA A 95 -32.57 -2.67 -4.35
C ALA A 95 -32.29 -4.16 -4.14
N ASN A 96 -31.26 -4.70 -4.78
CA ASN A 96 -30.83 -6.09 -4.60
C ASN A 96 -30.33 -6.35 -3.18
N ALA A 97 -29.52 -5.43 -2.63
CA ALA A 97 -29.01 -5.53 -1.27
C ALA A 97 -30.14 -5.54 -0.23
N ALA A 98 -31.14 -4.68 -0.38
CA ALA A 98 -32.32 -4.63 0.49
C ALA A 98 -33.08 -5.96 0.49
N ARG A 99 -33.29 -6.56 -0.69
CA ARG A 99 -33.93 -7.87 -0.79
C ARG A 99 -33.19 -8.95 0.01
N TRP A 100 -31.88 -9.02 -0.14
CA TRP A 100 -31.08 -10.09 0.47
C TRP A 100 -30.88 -9.91 1.97
N GLN A 101 -30.71 -8.66 2.44
CA GLN A 101 -30.32 -8.40 3.83
C GLN A 101 -31.51 -8.19 4.77
N ILE A 102 -32.60 -7.58 4.27
CA ILE A 102 -33.78 -7.29 5.09
C ILE A 102 -35.07 -7.89 4.53
N GLY A 103 -35.00 -8.72 3.48
CA GLY A 103 -36.15 -9.40 2.89
C GLY A 103 -37.10 -8.46 2.15
N ASP A 104 -36.69 -7.25 1.81
CA ASP A 104 -37.53 -6.24 1.19
C ASP A 104 -37.66 -6.46 -0.33
N LEU A 105 -38.90 -6.73 -0.79
CA LEU A 105 -39.22 -6.89 -2.21
C LEU A 105 -39.71 -5.59 -2.86
N GLU A 106 -40.13 -4.64 -2.04
CA GLU A 106 -40.71 -3.38 -2.54
C GLU A 106 -39.60 -2.51 -3.18
N GLY A 107 -38.38 -2.51 -2.65
CA GLY A 107 -37.24 -1.86 -3.27
C GLY A 107 -37.00 -2.37 -4.70
N GLN A 108 -37.06 -3.69 -4.93
CA GLN A 108 -36.92 -4.24 -6.29
C GLN A 108 -38.06 -3.83 -7.21
N ARG A 109 -39.29 -3.87 -6.73
CA ARG A 109 -40.48 -3.45 -7.51
C ARG A 109 -40.33 -1.99 -7.94
N LEU A 110 -39.98 -1.11 -7.01
CA LEU A 110 -39.74 0.31 -7.30
C LEU A 110 -38.61 0.54 -8.27
N ALA A 111 -37.49 -0.15 -8.12
CA ALA A 111 -36.38 -0.05 -9.07
C ALA A 111 -36.83 -0.43 -10.50
N LEU A 112 -37.54 -1.54 -10.68
CA LEU A 112 -38.05 -1.96 -11.97
C LEU A 112 -39.05 -0.97 -12.58
N GLU A 113 -39.85 -0.30 -11.76
CA GLU A 113 -40.82 0.73 -12.19
C GLU A 113 -40.10 2.03 -12.62
N LEU A 114 -39.10 2.47 -11.83
CA LEU A 114 -38.45 3.78 -12.02
C LEU A 114 -37.35 3.78 -13.09
N LEU A 115 -36.60 2.69 -13.22
CA LEU A 115 -35.53 2.59 -14.20
C LEU A 115 -35.90 2.95 -15.63
N PRO A 116 -37.03 2.47 -16.19
CA PRO A 116 -37.45 2.82 -17.54
C PRO A 116 -38.16 4.17 -17.65
N THR A 117 -38.62 4.75 -16.52
CA THR A 117 -39.56 5.91 -16.56
C THR A 117 -38.93 7.21 -16.04
N GLN A 118 -37.91 7.14 -15.18
CA GLN A 118 -37.31 8.33 -14.58
C GLN A 118 -35.99 8.72 -15.27
N PRO A 119 -35.78 10.03 -15.50
CA PRO A 119 -34.51 10.52 -15.96
C PRO A 119 -33.40 10.22 -14.92
N ALA A 120 -32.20 9.87 -15.39
CA ALA A 120 -31.08 9.54 -14.52
C ALA A 120 -30.75 10.64 -13.49
N VAL A 121 -30.99 11.91 -13.83
CA VAL A 121 -30.70 13.06 -12.97
C VAL A 121 -31.53 13.15 -11.68
N VAL A 122 -32.58 12.35 -11.55
CA VAL A 122 -33.46 12.27 -10.36
C VAL A 122 -33.72 10.84 -9.91
N LEU A 123 -33.25 9.83 -10.65
CA LEU A 123 -33.57 8.41 -10.47
C LEU A 123 -33.26 7.91 -9.06
N LEU A 124 -32.06 8.13 -8.59
CA LEU A 124 -31.60 7.65 -7.26
C LEU A 124 -32.34 8.36 -6.13
N GLU A 125 -32.53 9.69 -6.24
CA GLU A 125 -33.28 10.46 -5.25
C GLU A 125 -34.73 10.00 -5.16
N GLU A 126 -35.41 9.82 -6.29
CA GLU A 126 -36.80 9.38 -6.35
C GLU A 126 -36.95 7.96 -5.83
N PHE A 127 -36.04 7.05 -6.22
CA PHE A 127 -36.01 5.69 -5.71
C PHE A 127 -35.88 5.68 -4.18
N LEU A 128 -34.86 6.34 -3.62
CA LEU A 128 -34.64 6.39 -2.17
C LEU A 128 -35.82 7.04 -1.45
N THR A 129 -36.42 8.08 -2.04
CA THR A 129 -37.57 8.78 -1.45
C THR A 129 -38.76 7.86 -1.32
N ARG A 130 -39.13 7.16 -2.38
CA ARG A 130 -40.30 6.23 -2.37
C ARG A 130 -39.99 5.02 -1.51
N TRP A 131 -38.84 4.42 -1.69
CA TRP A 131 -38.44 3.21 -0.97
C TRP A 131 -38.43 3.41 0.55
N CYS A 132 -37.75 4.44 1.04
CA CYS A 132 -37.71 4.70 2.49
C CYS A 132 -39.10 4.97 3.08
N ALA A 133 -40.03 5.55 2.30
CA ALA A 133 -41.39 5.82 2.74
C ALA A 133 -42.24 4.52 2.92
N THR A 134 -41.85 3.41 2.31
CA THR A 134 -42.56 2.13 2.45
C THR A 134 -42.10 1.30 3.65
N LEU A 135 -40.94 1.63 4.21
CA LEU A 135 -40.36 0.84 5.29
C LEU A 135 -40.84 1.26 6.68
N LEU A 136 -40.99 0.29 7.56
CA LEU A 136 -41.49 0.49 8.93
C LEU A 136 -40.41 1.09 9.87
N ARG A 137 -39.16 0.96 9.52
CA ARG A 137 -38.01 1.48 10.31
C ARG A 137 -37.16 2.40 9.44
N PRO A 138 -36.50 3.40 10.05
CA PRO A 138 -35.56 4.24 9.33
C PRO A 138 -34.39 3.43 8.74
N VAL A 139 -33.92 3.83 7.56
CA VAL A 139 -32.85 3.15 6.83
C VAL A 139 -31.49 3.75 7.18
N VAL A 140 -30.52 2.90 7.51
CA VAL A 140 -29.10 3.21 7.49
C VAL A 140 -28.51 2.59 6.23
N LEU A 141 -28.07 3.41 5.28
CA LEU A 141 -27.55 2.97 4.00
C LEU A 141 -26.01 3.01 4.04
N LEU A 142 -25.37 1.86 3.73
CA LEU A 142 -23.92 1.73 3.64
C LEU A 142 -23.54 1.47 2.18
N LEU A 143 -22.91 2.46 1.53
CA LEU A 143 -22.47 2.36 0.13
C LEU A 143 -20.97 2.14 0.09
N ASP A 144 -20.58 0.94 -0.30
CA ASP A 144 -19.17 0.55 -0.42
C ASP A 144 -18.67 0.72 -1.87
N GLU A 145 -17.36 0.94 -2.01
CA GLU A 145 -16.63 1.15 -3.27
C GLU A 145 -17.11 2.40 -4.03
N ILE A 146 -17.31 3.52 -3.30
CA ILE A 146 -17.69 4.81 -3.93
C ILE A 146 -16.62 5.28 -4.94
N ASP A 147 -15.38 4.84 -4.78
CA ASP A 147 -14.24 5.09 -5.69
C ASP A 147 -14.43 4.45 -7.08
N ALA A 148 -15.32 3.48 -7.22
CA ALA A 148 -15.64 2.88 -8.51
C ALA A 148 -16.36 3.86 -9.46
N LEU A 149 -17.03 4.87 -8.89
CA LEU A 149 -17.70 5.91 -9.67
C LEU A 149 -16.72 7.02 -10.04
N VAL A 150 -16.79 7.47 -11.28
CA VAL A 150 -15.91 8.53 -11.80
C VAL A 150 -16.71 9.63 -12.51
N GLY A 151 -16.11 10.81 -12.65
CA GLY A 151 -16.62 11.91 -13.44
C GLY A 151 -18.05 12.33 -13.08
N ASP A 152 -18.87 12.56 -14.09
CA ASP A 152 -20.25 13.04 -13.94
C ASP A 152 -21.18 12.03 -13.24
N THR A 153 -20.87 10.74 -13.30
CA THR A 153 -21.61 9.70 -12.57
C THR A 153 -21.46 9.88 -11.05
N LEU A 154 -20.23 10.03 -10.55
CA LEU A 154 -19.99 10.26 -9.12
C LEU A 154 -20.64 11.57 -8.66
N ILE A 155 -20.49 12.64 -9.43
CA ILE A 155 -21.12 13.95 -9.13
C ILE A 155 -22.62 13.82 -9.02
N SER A 156 -23.26 13.10 -9.96
CA SER A 156 -24.71 12.92 -9.99
C SER A 156 -25.21 12.13 -8.78
N VAL A 157 -24.53 11.03 -8.41
CA VAL A 157 -24.84 10.26 -7.19
C VAL A 157 -24.77 11.15 -5.95
N LEU A 158 -23.66 11.87 -5.76
CA LEU A 158 -23.45 12.72 -4.59
C LEU A 158 -24.49 13.84 -4.51
N ARG A 159 -24.84 14.48 -5.65
CA ARG A 159 -25.85 15.54 -5.70
C ARG A 159 -27.25 15.04 -5.39
N GLN A 160 -27.64 13.86 -5.88
CA GLN A 160 -28.95 13.25 -5.58
C GLN A 160 -29.07 12.83 -4.12
N LEU A 161 -28.00 12.26 -3.52
CA LEU A 161 -27.94 11.99 -2.08
C LEU A 161 -28.08 13.27 -1.25
N ARG A 162 -27.48 14.36 -1.70
CA ARG A 162 -27.59 15.67 -1.07
C ARG A 162 -28.99 16.29 -1.21
N SER A 163 -29.61 16.18 -2.38
CA SER A 163 -30.94 16.72 -2.67
C SER A 163 -31.99 16.08 -1.76
N GLY A 164 -31.93 14.78 -1.52
CA GLY A 164 -32.85 14.06 -0.63
C GLY A 164 -32.62 14.31 0.87
N TYR A 165 -31.50 14.93 1.28
CA TYR A 165 -31.13 15.13 2.69
C TYR A 165 -32.22 15.76 3.58
N PRO A 166 -33.01 16.77 3.15
CA PRO A 166 -34.08 17.35 3.97
C PRO A 166 -35.27 16.39 4.23
N LYS A 167 -35.45 15.34 3.43
CA LYS A 167 -36.57 14.40 3.53
C LYS A 167 -36.40 13.33 4.63
N ARG A 168 -35.24 13.31 5.30
CA ARG A 168 -34.91 12.36 6.37
C ARG A 168 -35.75 12.58 7.63
N PRO A 169 -36.00 11.56 8.44
CA PRO A 169 -35.69 10.13 8.22
C PRO A 169 -36.83 9.37 7.53
N ALA A 170 -37.99 10.01 7.32
CA ALA A 170 -39.20 9.32 6.91
C ALA A 170 -39.23 8.94 5.43
N GLN A 171 -38.63 9.76 4.58
CA GLN A 171 -38.66 9.60 3.12
C GLN A 171 -37.27 9.58 2.49
N PHE A 172 -36.22 9.38 3.31
CA PHE A 172 -34.84 9.29 2.82
C PHE A 172 -33.97 8.59 3.87
N PRO A 173 -32.82 7.99 3.49
CA PRO A 173 -31.99 7.29 4.46
C PRO A 173 -31.72 8.14 5.71
N HIS A 174 -32.00 7.57 6.89
CA HIS A 174 -31.78 8.19 8.19
C HIS A 174 -30.33 8.60 8.40
N SER A 175 -29.41 7.67 8.07
CA SER A 175 -27.99 7.89 8.05
C SER A 175 -27.39 7.24 6.79
N LEU A 176 -26.28 7.79 6.33
CA LEU A 176 -25.57 7.30 5.14
C LEU A 176 -24.08 7.19 5.48
N ILE A 177 -23.53 6.02 5.20
CA ILE A 177 -22.10 5.73 5.29
C ILE A 177 -21.59 5.50 3.87
N LEU A 178 -20.79 6.42 3.38
CA LEU A 178 -20.02 6.22 2.15
C LEU A 178 -18.69 5.56 2.49
N CYS A 179 -18.27 4.59 1.71
CA CYS A 179 -17.00 3.91 1.94
C CYS A 179 -16.15 3.90 0.68
N GLY A 180 -14.86 4.21 0.86
CA GLY A 180 -13.90 4.27 -0.22
C GLY A 180 -12.45 4.24 0.26
N VAL A 181 -11.53 4.46 -0.67
CA VAL A 181 -10.09 4.53 -0.37
C VAL A 181 -9.73 5.89 0.22
N ARG A 182 -10.40 6.96 -0.21
CA ARG A 182 -10.03 8.36 0.06
C ARG A 182 -11.14 9.14 0.75
N ASP A 183 -10.77 10.25 1.40
CA ASP A 183 -11.76 11.26 1.79
C ASP A 183 -12.38 11.91 0.53
N LEU A 184 -13.70 12.12 0.54
CA LEU A 184 -14.41 12.78 -0.56
C LEU A 184 -13.89 14.21 -0.84
N GLN A 185 -13.37 14.90 0.17
CA GLN A 185 -12.80 16.25 -0.01
C GLN A 185 -11.60 16.24 -0.96
N ASP A 186 -10.86 15.13 -1.00
CA ASP A 186 -9.65 14.97 -1.79
C ASP A 186 -9.94 14.51 -3.24
N TYR A 187 -11.21 14.27 -3.58
CA TYR A 187 -11.59 13.97 -4.95
C TYR A 187 -11.65 15.24 -5.79
N ARG A 188 -10.74 15.34 -6.73
CA ARG A 188 -10.83 16.28 -7.84
C ARG A 188 -11.52 15.59 -9.00
N ILE A 189 -12.83 15.76 -9.09
CA ILE A 189 -13.66 15.12 -10.09
C ILE A 189 -13.66 15.99 -11.34
N GLN A 190 -13.09 15.50 -12.44
CA GLN A 190 -13.23 16.17 -13.73
C GLN A 190 -14.61 15.89 -14.30
N SER A 191 -15.39 16.95 -14.51
CA SER A 191 -16.62 16.87 -15.28
C SER A 191 -16.30 17.06 -16.76
N SER A 192 -16.58 16.04 -17.56
CA SER A 192 -16.42 16.11 -19.01
C SER A 192 -17.38 17.12 -19.66
N ARG A 193 -18.56 17.33 -19.07
CA ARG A 193 -19.58 18.27 -19.55
C ARG A 193 -19.24 19.73 -19.20
N GLU A 194 -18.87 19.99 -17.96
CA GLU A 194 -18.60 21.36 -17.50
C GLU A 194 -17.16 21.81 -17.81
N LYS A 195 -16.28 20.92 -18.29
CA LYS A 195 -14.84 21.14 -18.48
C LYS A 195 -14.17 21.78 -17.26
N ALA A 196 -14.72 21.50 -16.07
CA ALA A 196 -14.31 22.06 -14.80
C ALA A 196 -13.94 20.94 -13.81
N THR A 197 -13.02 21.24 -12.90
CA THR A 197 -12.71 20.34 -11.79
C THR A 197 -13.63 20.67 -10.62
N ILE A 198 -14.48 19.74 -10.23
CA ILE A 198 -15.37 19.84 -9.07
C ILE A 198 -14.74 19.08 -7.91
N THR A 199 -14.64 19.70 -6.73
CA THR A 199 -14.20 18.99 -5.53
C THR A 199 -15.34 18.13 -4.97
N GLY A 200 -15.04 16.91 -4.52
CA GLY A 200 -16.03 16.05 -3.88
C GLY A 200 -16.69 16.72 -2.67
N GLY A 201 -15.95 17.53 -1.92
CA GLY A 201 -16.50 18.33 -0.83
C GLY A 201 -17.57 19.34 -1.26
N SER A 202 -17.45 19.95 -2.45
CA SER A 202 -18.49 20.85 -2.96
C SER A 202 -19.72 20.10 -3.51
N ALA A 203 -19.52 18.90 -4.06
CA ALA A 203 -20.62 18.03 -4.51
C ALA A 203 -21.41 17.45 -3.32
N PHE A 204 -20.74 17.18 -2.21
CA PHE A 204 -21.31 16.52 -1.02
C PHE A 204 -20.99 17.27 0.29
N ASN A 205 -21.39 18.53 0.40
CA ASN A 205 -21.12 19.39 1.57
C ASN A 205 -21.97 19.05 2.83
N ILE A 206 -22.73 17.97 2.81
CA ILE A 206 -23.52 17.46 3.94
C ILE A 206 -22.78 16.37 4.75
N LYS A 207 -21.54 16.05 4.38
CA LYS A 207 -20.68 15.13 5.12
C LYS A 207 -20.37 15.73 6.51
N ALA A 208 -20.73 15.00 7.58
CA ALA A 208 -20.46 15.43 8.92
C ALA A 208 -19.00 15.16 9.32
N GLU A 209 -18.54 13.94 9.06
CA GLU A 209 -17.21 13.48 9.45
C GLU A 209 -16.60 12.52 8.43
N SER A 210 -15.29 12.33 8.53
CA SER A 210 -14.53 11.36 7.79
C SER A 210 -13.73 10.52 8.78
N LEU A 211 -14.02 9.23 8.79
CA LEU A 211 -13.41 8.26 9.71
C LEU A 211 -12.43 7.39 8.92
N ARG A 212 -11.20 7.33 9.40
CA ARG A 212 -10.19 6.45 8.80
C ARG A 212 -10.10 5.15 9.59
N LEU A 213 -10.31 4.01 8.90
CA LEU A 213 -10.00 2.70 9.46
C LEU A 213 -8.47 2.50 9.43
N GLY A 214 -7.88 2.29 10.62
CA GLY A 214 -6.45 2.06 10.78
C GLY A 214 -6.01 0.64 10.41
N ASP A 215 -4.70 0.42 10.36
CA ASP A 215 -4.09 -0.90 10.33
C ASP A 215 -4.23 -1.58 11.71
N PHE A 216 -3.87 -2.85 11.82
CA PHE A 216 -3.88 -3.56 13.10
C PHE A 216 -2.82 -2.99 14.05
N GLY A 217 -3.15 -2.89 15.34
CA GLY A 217 -2.16 -2.66 16.38
C GLY A 217 -1.31 -3.91 16.64
N GLN A 218 -0.19 -3.74 17.34
CA GLN A 218 0.72 -4.85 17.65
C GLN A 218 0.03 -5.97 18.44
N GLU A 219 -0.80 -5.63 19.41
CA GLU A 219 -1.58 -6.60 20.20
C GLU A 219 -2.64 -7.32 19.34
N GLU A 220 -3.24 -6.63 18.38
CA GLU A 220 -4.19 -7.22 17.44
C GLU A 220 -3.50 -8.21 16.51
N VAL A 221 -2.31 -7.89 15.99
CA VAL A 221 -1.51 -8.84 15.19
C VAL A 221 -1.18 -10.08 16.00
N LEU A 222 -0.74 -9.90 17.24
CA LEU A 222 -0.43 -11.02 18.14
C LEU A 222 -1.68 -11.89 18.39
N THR A 223 -2.81 -11.27 18.72
CA THR A 223 -4.09 -11.97 18.96
C THR A 223 -4.50 -12.80 17.75
N LEU A 224 -4.44 -12.21 16.55
CA LEU A 224 -4.80 -12.89 15.31
C LEU A 224 -3.91 -14.12 15.02
N LEU A 225 -2.60 -13.99 15.20
CA LEU A 225 -1.66 -15.11 14.97
C LEU A 225 -1.84 -16.22 16.00
N LEU A 226 -2.11 -15.88 17.25
CA LEU A 226 -2.30 -16.85 18.33
C LEU A 226 -3.62 -17.65 18.21
N GLU A 227 -4.62 -17.17 17.47
CA GLU A 227 -5.80 -18.00 17.17
C GLU A 227 -5.43 -19.30 16.44
N HIS A 228 -4.44 -19.23 15.53
CA HIS A 228 -3.91 -20.42 14.87
C HIS A 228 -3.26 -21.38 15.87
N THR A 229 -2.43 -20.87 16.78
CA THR A 229 -1.79 -21.66 17.82
C THR A 229 -2.84 -22.32 18.74
N GLN A 230 -3.87 -21.57 19.14
CA GLN A 230 -4.94 -22.08 20.00
C GLN A 230 -5.74 -23.22 19.34
N GLU A 231 -6.00 -23.13 18.04
CA GLU A 231 -6.78 -24.13 17.31
C GLU A 231 -5.95 -25.37 16.94
N THR A 232 -4.68 -25.18 16.55
CA THR A 232 -3.87 -26.24 15.93
C THR A 232 -2.78 -26.81 16.83
N GLY A 233 -2.41 -26.10 17.90
CA GLY A 233 -1.26 -26.39 18.73
C GLY A 233 0.09 -25.98 18.12
N GLN A 234 0.14 -25.51 16.88
CA GLN A 234 1.38 -25.06 16.24
C GLN A 234 1.83 -23.72 16.82
N VAL A 235 3.02 -23.67 17.36
CA VAL A 235 3.55 -22.49 18.05
C VAL A 235 4.26 -21.56 17.06
N PHE A 236 3.95 -20.28 17.13
CA PHE A 236 4.83 -19.25 16.57
C PHE A 236 5.91 -18.90 17.60
N GLU A 237 7.17 -18.94 17.20
CA GLU A 237 8.27 -18.47 18.06
C GLU A 237 8.12 -16.96 18.34
N PRO A 238 8.57 -16.45 19.50
CA PRO A 238 8.47 -15.03 19.84
C PRO A 238 9.09 -14.11 18.78
N GLU A 239 10.23 -14.51 18.23
CA GLU A 239 10.94 -13.79 17.16
C GLU A 239 10.14 -13.77 15.85
N ALA A 240 9.39 -14.84 15.56
CA ALA A 240 8.52 -14.90 14.38
C ALA A 240 7.33 -13.94 14.53
N LEU A 241 6.70 -13.91 15.73
CA LEU A 241 5.62 -12.99 16.04
C LEU A 241 6.07 -11.52 15.91
N ALA A 242 7.22 -11.18 16.52
CA ALA A 242 7.81 -9.84 16.43
C ALA A 242 8.10 -9.45 14.97
N LEU A 243 8.66 -10.38 14.20
CA LEU A 243 9.04 -10.13 12.81
C LEU A 243 7.83 -9.90 11.91
N VAL A 244 6.69 -10.58 12.11
CA VAL A 244 5.46 -10.30 11.35
C VAL A 244 5.03 -8.85 11.58
N TRP A 245 5.03 -8.38 12.84
CA TRP A 245 4.74 -6.98 13.15
C TRP A 245 5.72 -6.02 12.48
N GLU A 246 7.02 -6.24 12.65
CA GLU A 246 8.07 -5.39 12.07
C GLU A 246 7.97 -5.27 10.55
N LEU A 247 7.71 -6.37 9.85
CA LEU A 247 7.62 -6.38 8.38
C LEU A 247 6.37 -5.71 7.83
N THR A 248 5.26 -5.80 8.57
CA THR A 248 3.93 -5.37 8.06
C THR A 248 3.47 -4.03 8.60
N ASN A 249 4.00 -3.57 9.75
CA ASN A 249 3.45 -2.46 10.53
C ASN A 249 1.92 -2.61 10.74
N GLY A 250 1.45 -3.86 10.83
CA GLY A 250 0.04 -4.18 11.06
C GLY A 250 -0.87 -4.07 9.84
N GLN A 251 -0.36 -3.90 8.63
CA GLN A 251 -1.20 -3.88 7.44
C GLN A 251 -1.97 -5.21 7.32
N PRO A 252 -3.33 -5.19 7.39
CA PRO A 252 -4.12 -6.39 7.64
C PRO A 252 -3.92 -7.51 6.63
N TRP A 253 -3.84 -7.17 5.35
CA TRP A 253 -3.62 -8.17 4.32
C TRP A 253 -2.21 -8.79 4.40
N LEU A 254 -1.17 -7.98 4.63
CA LEU A 254 0.20 -8.47 4.75
C LEU A 254 0.36 -9.41 5.95
N VAL A 255 -0.25 -9.10 7.09
CA VAL A 255 -0.25 -9.97 8.27
C VAL A 255 -0.86 -11.33 7.93
N ASN A 256 -2.06 -11.34 7.34
CA ASN A 256 -2.73 -12.57 6.94
C ASN A 256 -1.96 -13.32 5.85
N ALA A 257 -1.40 -12.63 4.87
CA ALA A 257 -0.67 -13.26 3.76
C ALA A 257 0.62 -13.94 4.24
N LEU A 258 1.41 -13.30 5.12
CA LEU A 258 2.58 -13.94 5.73
C LEU A 258 2.20 -15.17 6.55
N ALA A 259 1.15 -15.06 7.35
CA ALA A 259 0.68 -16.17 8.17
C ALA A 259 0.11 -17.31 7.32
N TYR A 260 -0.65 -17.02 6.26
CA TYR A 260 -1.16 -18.03 5.31
C TYR A 260 -0.02 -18.73 4.57
N GLU A 261 0.95 -17.97 4.10
CA GLU A 261 2.12 -18.52 3.40
C GLU A 261 2.90 -19.48 4.28
N THR A 262 3.15 -19.12 5.54
CA THR A 262 3.91 -19.94 6.49
C THR A 262 3.14 -21.15 7.00
N THR A 263 1.84 -21.02 7.28
CA THR A 263 1.06 -22.09 7.94
C THR A 263 0.39 -23.03 6.96
N TRP A 264 0.16 -22.62 5.73
CA TRP A 264 -0.62 -23.40 4.77
C TRP A 264 0.08 -23.61 3.43
N ARG A 265 0.59 -22.56 2.80
CA ARG A 265 1.13 -22.65 1.45
C ARG A 265 2.49 -23.33 1.42
N ASN A 266 3.36 -23.00 2.35
CA ASN A 266 4.60 -23.75 2.55
C ASN A 266 4.28 -25.16 3.09
N VAL A 267 4.73 -26.18 2.35
CA VAL A 267 4.46 -27.59 2.72
C VAL A 267 5.01 -27.94 4.10
N ALA A 268 6.22 -27.44 4.43
CA ALA A 268 6.81 -27.65 5.75
C ALA A 268 5.96 -27.03 6.89
N GLY A 269 5.32 -25.88 6.62
CA GLY A 269 4.44 -25.22 7.60
C GLY A 269 3.13 -25.96 7.88
N ARG A 270 2.78 -26.97 7.09
CA ARG A 270 1.61 -27.83 7.36
C ARG A 270 1.86 -28.88 8.45
N ASP A 271 3.12 -29.13 8.76
CA ASP A 271 3.48 -29.98 9.91
C ASP A 271 3.30 -29.20 11.22
N ARG A 272 2.17 -29.45 11.87
CA ARG A 272 1.77 -28.73 13.10
C ARG A 272 2.66 -29.03 14.30
N SER A 273 3.50 -30.05 14.21
CA SER A 273 4.49 -30.38 15.25
C SER A 273 5.72 -29.47 15.22
N GLN A 274 5.95 -28.79 14.11
CA GLN A 274 7.07 -27.88 13.94
C GLN A 274 6.65 -26.43 14.23
N PRO A 275 7.47 -25.68 14.99
CA PRO A 275 7.16 -24.28 15.25
C PRO A 275 7.33 -23.42 14.00
N ILE A 276 6.60 -22.30 13.95
CA ILE A 276 6.80 -21.25 12.95
C ILE A 276 7.95 -20.36 13.43
N THR A 277 9.05 -20.38 12.68
CA THR A 277 10.29 -19.65 13.01
C THR A 277 10.37 -18.31 12.28
N ALA A 278 11.26 -17.42 12.74
CA ALA A 278 11.58 -16.18 12.03
C ALA A 278 12.10 -16.45 10.60
N ALA A 279 12.88 -17.52 10.40
CA ALA A 279 13.34 -17.92 9.06
C ALA A 279 12.18 -18.29 8.12
N ALA A 280 11.14 -18.96 8.63
CA ALA A 280 9.94 -19.29 7.87
C ALA A 280 9.16 -18.02 7.45
N ILE A 281 9.09 -17.01 8.32
CA ILE A 281 8.47 -15.69 7.99
C ILE A 281 9.27 -14.97 6.91
N LEU A 282 10.60 -14.96 6.97
CA LEU A 282 11.44 -14.35 5.91
C LEU A 282 11.27 -15.06 4.56
N GLN A 283 11.19 -16.40 4.58
CA GLN A 283 10.91 -17.19 3.37
C GLN A 283 9.52 -16.87 2.80
N ALA A 284 8.51 -16.74 3.68
CA ALA A 284 7.16 -16.35 3.28
C ALA A 284 7.13 -14.97 2.65
N LYS A 285 7.81 -13.99 3.26
CA LYS A 285 7.96 -12.63 2.69
C LYS A 285 8.51 -12.68 1.27
N GLU A 286 9.62 -13.41 1.08
CA GLU A 286 10.25 -13.52 -0.24
C GLU A 286 9.33 -14.20 -1.26
N SER A 287 8.64 -15.28 -0.86
CA SER A 287 7.67 -15.95 -1.71
C SER A 287 6.52 -15.03 -2.16
N LEU A 288 6.00 -14.20 -1.25
CA LEU A 288 4.95 -13.21 -1.56
C LEU A 288 5.43 -12.17 -2.59
N ILE A 289 6.65 -11.66 -2.41
CA ILE A 289 7.24 -10.65 -3.30
C ILE A 289 7.48 -11.24 -4.70
N LEU A 290 8.09 -12.42 -4.79
CA LEU A 290 8.43 -13.05 -6.07
C LEU A 290 7.19 -13.44 -6.89
N ARG A 291 6.10 -13.83 -6.23
CA ARG A 291 4.86 -14.22 -6.92
C ARG A 291 3.98 -13.07 -7.37
N ARG A 292 4.35 -11.84 -7.06
CA ARG A 292 3.54 -10.66 -7.42
C ARG A 292 2.07 -10.85 -7.09
N VAL A 293 1.78 -11.21 -5.84
CA VAL A 293 0.38 -11.41 -5.43
C VAL A 293 -0.44 -10.14 -5.65
N THR A 294 -1.72 -10.28 -5.95
CA THR A 294 -2.64 -9.22 -6.41
C THR A 294 -2.53 -7.88 -5.66
N HIS A 295 -2.30 -7.92 -4.34
CA HIS A 295 -2.11 -6.71 -3.54
C HIS A 295 -0.86 -5.93 -3.94
N LEU A 296 0.26 -6.62 -4.14
CA LEU A 296 1.53 -6.00 -4.53
C LEU A 296 1.50 -5.55 -5.98
N ASP A 297 0.77 -6.24 -6.84
CA ASP A 297 0.56 -5.88 -8.24
C ASP A 297 -0.26 -4.59 -8.38
N GLN A 298 -1.34 -4.44 -7.59
CA GLN A 298 -2.13 -3.20 -7.53
C GLN A 298 -1.32 -2.01 -7.01
N LEU A 299 -0.36 -2.25 -6.11
CA LEU A 299 0.60 -1.25 -5.66
C LEU A 299 1.51 -0.82 -6.81
N ALA A 300 2.01 -1.79 -7.60
CA ALA A 300 2.84 -1.53 -8.77
C ALA A 300 2.12 -0.62 -9.80
N ASP A 301 0.85 -0.89 -10.07
CA ASP A 301 0.03 -0.06 -10.97
C ASP A 301 -0.04 1.40 -10.50
N LYS A 302 -0.22 1.61 -9.19
CA LYS A 302 -0.26 2.97 -8.61
C LYS A 302 1.07 3.71 -8.73
N LEU A 303 2.18 2.99 -8.70
CA LEU A 303 3.51 3.57 -8.93
C LEU A 303 3.71 4.09 -10.36
N GLN A 304 2.86 3.73 -11.31
CA GLN A 304 2.89 4.30 -12.66
C GLN A 304 2.31 5.73 -12.71
N GLU A 305 1.53 6.15 -11.73
CA GLU A 305 0.95 7.49 -11.67
C GLU A 305 2.03 8.54 -11.34
N PRO A 306 2.23 9.60 -12.15
CA PRO A 306 3.25 10.62 -11.89
C PRO A 306 3.11 11.31 -10.52
N ARG A 307 1.87 11.51 -10.06
CA ARG A 307 1.60 12.11 -8.74
C ARG A 307 2.06 11.22 -7.57
N VAL A 308 1.99 9.90 -7.72
CA VAL A 308 2.48 8.94 -6.73
C VAL A 308 4.00 8.95 -6.70
N ARG A 309 4.62 8.93 -7.87
CA ARG A 309 6.08 8.94 -8.00
C ARG A 309 6.71 10.16 -7.35
N ARG A 310 6.17 11.36 -7.60
CA ARG A 310 6.68 12.61 -7.01
C ARG A 310 6.76 12.59 -5.48
N VAL A 311 5.96 11.76 -4.83
CA VAL A 311 5.96 11.60 -3.36
C VAL A 311 6.84 10.42 -2.94
N VAL A 312 6.68 9.27 -3.60
CA VAL A 312 7.32 8.02 -3.18
C VAL A 312 8.84 8.03 -3.41
N GLU A 313 9.29 8.62 -4.53
CA GLU A 313 10.71 8.65 -4.87
C GLU A 313 11.58 9.39 -3.87
N PRO A 314 11.29 10.67 -3.51
CA PRO A 314 12.07 11.38 -2.50
C PRO A 314 12.08 10.63 -1.16
N VAL A 315 10.92 10.06 -0.76
CA VAL A 315 10.82 9.28 0.49
C VAL A 315 11.71 8.04 0.46
N LEU A 316 11.78 7.33 -0.67
CA LEU A 316 12.69 6.19 -0.84
C LEU A 316 14.17 6.59 -0.77
N GLN A 317 14.49 7.80 -1.20
CA GLN A 317 15.85 8.34 -1.18
C GLN A 317 16.25 8.93 0.19
N GLY A 318 15.27 9.11 1.09
CA GLY A 318 15.48 9.84 2.35
C GLY A 318 15.66 11.35 2.12
N GLU A 319 15.16 11.86 1.00
CA GLU A 319 15.12 13.29 0.67
C GLU A 319 13.81 13.93 1.17
N GLU A 320 13.84 15.25 1.38
CA GLU A 320 12.62 16.01 1.66
C GLU A 320 11.77 16.08 0.38
N ILE A 321 10.46 16.02 0.54
CA ILE A 321 9.52 16.20 -0.58
C ILE A 321 9.50 17.69 -0.92
N GLU A 322 10.35 18.11 -1.85
CA GLU A 322 10.48 19.51 -2.26
C GLU A 322 9.79 19.79 -3.61
N GLY A 323 9.15 20.95 -3.72
CA GLY A 323 8.83 21.71 -4.95
C GLY A 323 7.91 21.09 -6.00
N ALA A 324 7.96 19.81 -6.26
CA ALA A 324 7.18 19.17 -7.35
C ALA A 324 5.90 18.46 -6.86
N ALA A 325 5.84 18.03 -5.60
CA ALA A 325 4.67 17.38 -5.02
C ALA A 325 3.79 18.37 -4.28
N THR A 326 2.50 18.32 -4.55
CA THR A 326 1.49 19.14 -3.86
C THR A 326 1.03 18.44 -2.56
N LEU A 327 0.42 19.19 -1.62
CA LEU A 327 -0.22 18.60 -0.44
C LEU A 327 -1.27 17.55 -0.83
N ASP A 328 -1.98 17.76 -1.94
CA ASP A 328 -2.95 16.81 -2.48
C ASP A 328 -2.29 15.51 -2.96
N ASP A 329 -1.11 15.57 -3.58
CA ASP A 329 -0.36 14.39 -3.97
C ASP A 329 0.10 13.59 -2.73
N ILE A 330 0.59 14.29 -1.71
CA ILE A 330 1.01 13.68 -0.44
C ILE A 330 -0.18 12.98 0.24
N GLN A 331 -1.32 13.67 0.35
CA GLN A 331 -2.52 13.09 0.96
C GLN A 331 -3.02 11.89 0.15
N TYR A 332 -2.98 11.98 -1.18
CA TYR A 332 -3.33 10.85 -2.05
C TYR A 332 -2.49 9.60 -1.76
N VAL A 333 -1.20 9.75 -1.64
CA VAL A 333 -0.29 8.62 -1.39
C VAL A 333 -0.45 8.06 0.03
N LEU A 334 -0.77 8.92 1.00
CA LEU A 334 -1.16 8.51 2.36
C LEU A 334 -2.45 7.69 2.36
N ASP A 335 -3.46 8.11 1.59
CA ASP A 335 -4.75 7.41 1.47
C ASP A 335 -4.62 6.07 0.74
N LEU A 336 -3.70 5.98 -0.23
CA LEU A 336 -3.35 4.70 -0.85
C LEU A 336 -2.63 3.74 0.12
N GLY A 337 -2.12 4.24 1.25
CA GLY A 337 -1.37 3.44 2.22
C GLY A 337 0.05 3.08 1.79
N LEU A 338 0.60 3.76 0.77
CA LEU A 338 1.98 3.54 0.31
C LEU A 338 3.00 4.18 1.24
N VAL A 339 2.63 5.30 1.84
CA VAL A 339 3.41 6.02 2.83
C VAL A 339 2.60 6.24 4.11
N ALA A 340 3.29 6.43 5.21
CA ALA A 340 2.71 6.72 6.52
C ALA A 340 3.41 7.92 7.17
N ARG A 341 2.72 8.57 8.11
CA ARG A 341 3.32 9.62 8.95
C ARG A 341 4.06 8.96 10.11
N GLY A 342 5.36 9.12 10.16
CA GLY A 342 6.19 8.65 11.25
C GLY A 342 6.74 9.82 12.10
N SER A 343 7.51 9.50 13.13
CA SER A 343 8.15 10.50 14.02
C SER A 343 9.13 11.43 13.30
N LYS A 344 9.63 11.03 12.13
CA LYS A 344 10.60 11.77 11.31
C LYS A 344 10.02 12.34 10.01
N GLY A 345 8.70 12.40 9.88
CA GLY A 345 8.01 12.85 8.67
C GLY A 345 7.34 11.71 7.92
N ILE A 346 7.21 11.86 6.61
CA ILE A 346 6.58 10.86 5.74
C ILE A 346 7.60 9.75 5.43
N GLN A 347 7.18 8.50 5.58
CA GLN A 347 8.00 7.31 5.32
C GLN A 347 7.20 6.26 4.56
N ILE A 348 7.85 5.31 3.90
CA ILE A 348 7.17 4.15 3.31
C ILE A 348 6.43 3.38 4.41
N ALA A 349 5.20 2.97 4.13
CA ALA A 349 4.26 2.48 5.14
C ALA A 349 4.77 1.24 5.92
N ASN A 350 5.51 0.34 5.26
CA ASN A 350 6.08 -0.84 5.91
C ASN A 350 7.34 -1.35 5.17
N PRO A 351 8.17 -2.18 5.82
CA PRO A 351 9.38 -2.73 5.22
C PRO A 351 9.14 -3.57 3.96
N ILE A 352 8.02 -4.29 3.85
CA ILE A 352 7.70 -5.06 2.63
C ILE A 352 7.52 -4.11 1.44
N TYR A 353 6.75 -3.02 1.59
CA TYR A 353 6.61 -2.04 0.51
C TYR A 353 7.92 -1.34 0.18
N ARG A 354 8.75 -1.07 1.20
CA ARG A 354 10.08 -0.50 0.99
C ARG A 354 10.96 -1.39 0.10
N GLU A 355 10.77 -2.70 0.14
CA GLU A 355 11.46 -3.66 -0.69
C GLU A 355 10.80 -3.82 -2.07
N VAL A 356 9.47 -3.90 -2.11
CA VAL A 356 8.70 -4.12 -3.35
C VAL A 356 8.78 -2.92 -4.29
N ILE A 357 8.62 -1.70 -3.77
CA ILE A 357 8.56 -0.50 -4.60
C ILE A 357 9.79 -0.31 -5.48
N PRO A 358 11.04 -0.39 -4.98
CA PRO A 358 12.22 -0.34 -5.85
C PRO A 358 12.29 -1.48 -6.87
N ARG A 359 11.87 -2.70 -6.49
CA ARG A 359 11.84 -3.84 -7.43
C ARG A 359 10.88 -3.58 -8.59
N GLU A 360 9.68 -3.06 -8.32
CA GLU A 360 8.70 -2.74 -9.35
C GLU A 360 9.18 -1.60 -10.26
N LEU A 361 9.75 -0.56 -9.68
CA LEU A 361 10.32 0.54 -10.45
C LEU A 361 11.46 0.10 -11.38
N THR A 362 12.08 -1.05 -11.13
CA THR A 362 13.25 -1.57 -11.87
C THR A 362 13.00 -2.89 -12.59
N THR A 363 11.77 -3.41 -12.60
CA THR A 363 11.44 -4.77 -13.09
C THR A 363 11.91 -5.05 -14.53
N ILE A 364 11.74 -4.11 -15.47
CA ILE A 364 12.15 -4.29 -16.87
C ILE A 364 13.65 -4.54 -16.96
N MET A 365 14.43 -3.93 -16.09
CA MET A 365 15.88 -4.08 -16.07
C MET A 365 16.31 -5.38 -15.41
N GLN A 366 15.57 -5.85 -14.42
CA GLN A 366 15.81 -7.13 -13.77
C GLN A 366 15.65 -8.29 -14.77
N ILE A 367 14.64 -8.23 -15.63
CA ILE A 367 14.42 -9.24 -16.69
C ILE A 367 15.62 -9.30 -17.66
N ASN A 368 16.17 -8.15 -18.04
CA ASN A 368 17.35 -8.08 -18.93
C ASN A 368 18.62 -8.61 -18.24
N LEU A 369 18.75 -8.39 -16.92
CA LEU A 369 19.86 -8.94 -16.12
C LEU A 369 19.75 -10.47 -15.94
N GLU A 370 18.53 -11.02 -15.85
CA GLU A 370 18.30 -12.47 -15.69
C GLU A 370 18.87 -13.31 -16.84
N ALA A 371 18.80 -12.77 -18.03
CA ALA A 371 19.32 -13.46 -19.22
C ALA A 371 20.87 -13.56 -19.25
N GLN A 372 21.56 -12.78 -18.42
CA GLN A 372 23.03 -12.64 -18.48
C GLN A 372 23.78 -13.26 -17.28
N ILE A 373 23.12 -13.62 -16.17
CA ILE A 373 23.80 -13.98 -14.91
C ILE A 373 23.67 -15.48 -14.59
N GLN A 374 24.82 -16.18 -14.54
CA GLN A 374 24.91 -17.53 -13.99
C GLN A 374 24.75 -17.50 -12.45
N PRO A 375 24.10 -18.53 -11.84
CA PRO A 375 23.98 -18.62 -10.39
C PRO A 375 25.34 -18.64 -9.69
N ALA A 376 25.48 -17.92 -8.57
CA ALA A 376 26.63 -17.94 -7.67
C ALA A 376 27.96 -17.33 -8.15
N TRP A 377 27.99 -16.61 -9.29
CA TRP A 377 29.22 -15.96 -9.78
C TRP A 377 29.76 -14.86 -8.82
N TYR A 378 28.91 -14.34 -7.96
CA TYR A 378 29.19 -13.28 -6.99
C TYR A 378 29.59 -13.80 -5.60
N MET A 379 29.71 -15.10 -5.41
CA MET A 379 30.14 -15.70 -4.16
C MET A 379 31.62 -16.10 -4.21
N ARG A 380 32.31 -15.94 -3.09
CA ARG A 380 33.63 -16.50 -2.86
C ARG A 380 33.55 -18.00 -2.49
N PRO A 381 34.65 -18.74 -2.60
CA PRO A 381 34.68 -20.17 -2.21
C PRO A 381 34.31 -20.42 -0.74
N ASP A 382 34.49 -19.45 0.14
CA ASP A 382 34.13 -19.51 1.56
C ASP A 382 32.65 -19.17 1.85
N GLY A 383 31.87 -18.91 0.80
CA GLY A 383 30.45 -18.57 0.88
C GLY A 383 30.13 -17.10 1.13
N ARG A 384 31.13 -16.23 1.22
CA ARG A 384 30.94 -14.77 1.35
C ARG A 384 30.61 -14.12 0.01
N LEU A 385 29.98 -12.95 0.04
CA LEU A 385 29.82 -12.11 -1.13
C LEU A 385 31.16 -11.55 -1.59
N ASP A 386 31.39 -11.58 -2.89
CA ASP A 386 32.50 -10.87 -3.54
C ASP A 386 32.02 -9.47 -3.94
N MET A 387 32.01 -8.54 -2.98
CA MET A 387 31.53 -7.17 -3.22
C MET A 387 32.29 -6.43 -4.31
N PRO A 388 33.61 -6.51 -4.42
CA PRO A 388 34.33 -5.90 -5.53
C PRO A 388 33.85 -6.42 -6.91
N LYS A 389 33.60 -7.71 -7.02
CA LYS A 389 33.11 -8.33 -8.26
C LYS A 389 31.67 -7.90 -8.57
N LEU A 390 30.81 -7.83 -7.55
CA LEU A 390 29.44 -7.33 -7.66
C LEU A 390 29.39 -5.88 -8.13
N LEU A 391 30.17 -4.99 -7.51
CA LEU A 391 30.17 -3.58 -7.84
C LEU A 391 30.80 -3.31 -9.22
N ALA A 392 31.82 -4.07 -9.61
CA ALA A 392 32.37 -4.01 -10.96
C ALA A 392 31.35 -4.46 -12.03
N ALA A 393 30.57 -5.52 -11.75
CA ALA A 393 29.50 -5.95 -12.63
C ALA A 393 28.39 -4.91 -12.74
N PHE A 394 28.05 -4.25 -11.62
CA PHE A 394 27.10 -3.16 -11.65
C PHE A 394 27.61 -1.94 -12.44
N GLN A 395 28.89 -1.58 -12.34
CA GLN A 395 29.50 -0.53 -13.17
C GLN A 395 29.35 -0.84 -14.67
N ALA A 396 29.68 -2.07 -15.08
CA ALA A 396 29.54 -2.49 -16.48
C ALA A 396 28.08 -2.39 -16.94
N PHE A 397 27.15 -2.94 -16.15
CA PHE A 397 25.72 -2.87 -16.40
C PHE A 397 25.21 -1.42 -16.49
N PHE A 398 25.58 -0.56 -15.53
CA PHE A 398 25.18 0.84 -15.51
C PHE A 398 25.66 1.60 -16.74
N ARG A 399 26.92 1.34 -17.18
CA ARG A 399 27.46 1.90 -18.41
C ARG A 399 26.68 1.50 -19.65
N GLU A 400 26.29 0.23 -19.78
CA GLU A 400 25.60 -0.29 -20.96
C GLU A 400 24.14 0.17 -21.07
N ASN A 401 23.49 0.43 -19.95
CA ASN A 401 22.05 0.62 -19.90
C ASN A 401 21.58 2.00 -19.44
N SER A 402 22.49 2.86 -18.92
CA SER A 402 22.10 4.14 -18.31
C SER A 402 21.41 5.12 -19.25
N GLU A 403 21.83 5.19 -20.52
CA GLU A 403 21.24 6.13 -21.50
C GLU A 403 19.78 5.76 -21.82
N SER A 404 19.51 4.49 -22.11
CA SER A 404 18.15 4.01 -22.37
C SER A 404 17.24 4.11 -21.16
N TRP A 405 17.83 4.18 -19.99
CA TRP A 405 17.13 4.28 -18.71
C TRP A 405 16.79 5.72 -18.34
N ILE A 406 17.71 6.65 -18.60
CA ILE A 406 17.53 8.09 -18.39
C ILE A 406 16.45 8.64 -19.35
N GLU A 407 16.36 8.11 -20.59
CA GLU A 407 15.36 8.54 -21.58
C GLU A 407 13.95 7.99 -21.31
N ARG A 408 13.83 6.78 -20.78
CA ARG A 408 12.52 6.12 -20.56
C ARG A 408 11.81 6.51 -19.26
N PHE A 409 12.56 7.00 -18.30
CA PHE A 409 12.00 7.34 -16.99
C PHE A 409 12.29 8.80 -16.68
N ASP A 410 11.26 9.55 -16.32
CA ASP A 410 11.35 10.93 -15.78
C ASP A 410 12.17 11.01 -14.46
N TYR A 411 12.85 9.93 -14.08
CA TYR A 411 13.62 9.71 -12.86
C TYR A 411 15.01 10.37 -12.91
N LYS A 412 15.05 11.68 -13.09
CA LYS A 412 16.33 12.37 -13.29
C LYS A 412 17.26 12.33 -12.08
N GLU A 413 16.77 12.11 -10.88
CA GLU A 413 17.60 12.19 -9.65
C GLU A 413 17.73 10.89 -8.85
N ALA A 414 16.70 10.05 -8.80
CA ALA A 414 16.66 8.82 -8.00
C ALA A 414 17.16 7.56 -8.70
N GLY A 415 17.18 7.59 -10.01
CA GLY A 415 17.40 6.42 -10.83
C GLY A 415 18.59 5.54 -10.45
N PRO A 416 19.81 6.07 -10.37
CA PRO A 416 21.00 5.25 -10.13
C PRO A 416 21.01 4.55 -8.77
N GLN A 417 20.52 5.22 -7.73
CA GLN A 417 20.47 4.67 -6.37
C GLN A 417 19.42 3.56 -6.22
N LEU A 418 18.23 3.77 -6.78
CA LEU A 418 17.17 2.75 -6.82
C LEU A 418 17.60 1.55 -7.62
N LEU A 419 18.32 1.77 -8.74
CA LEU A 419 18.85 0.72 -9.57
C LEU A 419 19.89 -0.14 -8.83
N MET A 420 20.83 0.50 -8.13
CA MET A 420 21.79 -0.20 -7.28
C MET A 420 21.09 -1.00 -6.19
N GLN A 421 20.12 -0.40 -5.53
CA GLN A 421 19.35 -1.09 -4.49
C GLN A 421 18.62 -2.32 -5.05
N ALA A 422 17.95 -2.20 -6.19
CA ALA A 422 17.25 -3.32 -6.82
C ALA A 422 18.22 -4.43 -7.27
N PHE A 423 19.38 -4.05 -7.82
CA PHE A 423 20.43 -4.98 -8.21
C PHE A 423 20.94 -5.78 -7.01
N LEU A 424 21.28 -5.09 -5.92
CA LEU A 424 21.77 -5.72 -4.69
C LEU A 424 20.68 -6.57 -4.03
N GLN A 425 19.47 -6.06 -3.92
CA GLN A 425 18.34 -6.77 -3.30
C GLN A 425 18.09 -8.11 -3.96
N ARG A 426 18.15 -8.16 -5.27
CA ARG A 426 17.97 -9.39 -6.03
C ARG A 426 19.02 -10.44 -5.73
N ILE A 427 20.30 -10.03 -5.67
CA ILE A 427 21.41 -10.94 -5.42
C ILE A 427 21.33 -11.47 -3.99
N ILE A 428 20.97 -10.61 -3.04
CA ILE A 428 20.93 -10.91 -1.62
C ILE A 428 19.71 -11.77 -1.25
N ASN A 429 18.63 -11.73 -2.02
CA ASN A 429 17.46 -12.59 -1.83
C ASN A 429 17.77 -14.10 -1.93
N GLY A 430 18.92 -14.48 -2.49
CA GLY A 430 19.45 -15.84 -2.44
C GLY A 430 19.93 -16.30 -1.05
N GLY A 431 19.82 -15.48 0.00
CA GLY A 431 20.20 -15.87 1.34
C GLY A 431 20.58 -14.75 2.32
N GLY A 432 20.51 -13.48 1.91
CA GLY A 432 20.92 -12.34 2.74
C GLY A 432 19.83 -11.31 3.00
N ARG A 433 20.21 -10.19 3.64
CA ARG A 433 19.34 -9.06 3.94
C ARG A 433 20.03 -7.73 3.61
N VAL A 434 19.32 -6.78 3.03
CA VAL A 434 19.75 -5.39 2.86
C VAL A 434 18.94 -4.52 3.82
N ASP A 435 19.61 -3.93 4.79
CA ASP A 435 19.02 -2.92 5.64
C ASP A 435 19.38 -1.54 5.11
N ARG A 436 18.40 -0.67 5.09
CA ARG A 436 18.57 0.73 4.78
C ARG A 436 18.40 1.54 6.04
N GLU A 437 19.45 2.20 6.50
CA GLU A 437 19.34 3.08 7.66
C GLU A 437 18.91 4.49 7.23
N TYR A 438 17.78 4.94 7.79
CA TYR A 438 17.39 6.34 7.74
C TYR A 438 18.09 7.06 8.88
N GLY A 439 19.25 7.62 8.61
CA GLY A 439 19.96 8.45 9.59
C GLY A 439 19.13 9.67 10.02
N LEU A 440 19.25 10.05 11.28
CA LEU A 440 18.77 11.31 11.84
C LEU A 440 19.50 12.49 11.15
N GLY A 441 18.85 13.11 10.14
CA GLY A 441 19.37 14.29 9.48
C GLY A 441 19.57 14.15 7.97
N ARG A 442 19.42 15.25 7.31
CA ARG A 442 19.40 15.51 5.87
C ARG A 442 20.33 14.60 5.04
N ARG A 443 19.72 13.86 4.04
CA ARG A 443 20.38 13.27 2.87
C ARG A 443 21.32 12.08 3.15
N ARG A 444 20.80 10.90 3.55
CA ARG A 444 21.60 9.67 3.65
C ARG A 444 20.94 8.50 2.93
N THR A 445 21.72 7.84 2.07
CA THR A 445 21.32 6.61 1.38
C THR A 445 22.35 5.52 1.70
N ASP A 446 22.37 5.09 2.96
CA ASP A 446 23.30 4.05 3.40
C ASP A 446 22.62 2.69 3.31
N LEU A 447 23.29 1.71 2.73
CA LEU A 447 22.85 0.33 2.67
C LEU A 447 23.77 -0.52 3.54
N LEU A 448 23.19 -1.31 4.44
CA LEU A 448 23.90 -2.33 5.20
C LEU A 448 23.46 -3.70 4.70
N ILE A 449 24.41 -4.44 4.16
CA ILE A 449 24.21 -5.77 3.63
C ILE A 449 24.60 -6.77 4.72
N HIS A 450 23.68 -7.68 5.06
CA HIS A 450 23.92 -8.83 5.91
C HIS A 450 23.86 -10.09 5.06
N TRP A 451 24.98 -10.80 4.95
CA TRP A 451 25.08 -12.04 4.20
C TRP A 451 25.49 -13.19 5.11
N PRO A 452 24.61 -14.17 5.38
CA PRO A 452 24.95 -15.34 6.16
C PRO A 452 25.85 -16.29 5.35
N TYR A 453 26.89 -16.82 5.99
CA TYR A 453 27.77 -17.85 5.44
C TYR A 453 28.16 -18.84 6.55
N ALA A 454 28.85 -19.91 6.23
CA ALA A 454 29.17 -20.97 7.20
C ALA A 454 29.98 -20.48 8.43
N GLY A 455 30.71 -19.38 8.33
CA GLY A 455 31.50 -18.79 9.41
C GLY A 455 30.81 -17.67 10.20
N GLY A 456 29.56 -17.30 9.88
CA GLY A 456 28.84 -16.20 10.52
C GLY A 456 28.03 -15.35 9.57
N VAL A 457 27.99 -14.05 9.83
CA VAL A 457 27.27 -13.06 8.99
C VAL A 457 28.26 -12.00 8.51
N GLN A 458 28.53 -11.96 7.22
CA GLN A 458 29.28 -10.87 6.59
C GLN A 458 28.44 -9.61 6.60
N ARG A 459 29.01 -8.48 7.05
CA ARG A 459 28.40 -7.14 7.02
C ARG A 459 29.18 -6.24 6.07
N VAL A 460 28.46 -5.58 5.17
CA VAL A 460 29.05 -4.66 4.20
C VAL A 460 28.27 -3.35 4.19
N VAL A 461 28.97 -2.24 4.39
CA VAL A 461 28.39 -0.89 4.26
C VAL A 461 28.59 -0.39 2.84
N LEU A 462 27.54 0.18 2.28
CA LEU A 462 27.53 0.79 0.96
C LEU A 462 26.86 2.16 1.02
N GLU A 463 27.65 3.23 0.91
CA GLU A 463 27.17 4.61 0.80
C GLU A 463 26.98 4.98 -0.67
N LEU A 464 25.84 5.59 -1.02
CA LEU A 464 25.50 6.00 -2.39
C LEU A 464 25.41 7.52 -2.50
N LYS A 465 26.15 8.12 -3.45
CA LYS A 465 26.18 9.56 -3.70
C LYS A 465 25.92 9.90 -5.16
N LEU A 466 25.18 10.98 -5.37
CA LEU A 466 25.11 11.64 -6.67
C LEU A 466 26.12 12.77 -6.74
N LEU A 467 26.87 12.87 -7.82
CA LEU A 467 27.76 13.99 -8.08
C LEU A 467 26.95 15.23 -8.48
N ARG A 468 26.71 16.11 -7.51
CA ARG A 468 25.94 17.38 -7.72
C ARG A 468 26.84 18.60 -7.71
N THR A 469 27.98 18.52 -7.05
CA THR A 469 28.96 19.57 -6.87
C THR A 469 30.31 19.13 -7.45
N SER A 470 31.42 19.44 -6.81
CA SER A 470 32.72 18.91 -7.20
C SER A 470 32.91 17.48 -6.69
N LEU A 471 33.70 16.69 -7.45
CA LEU A 471 34.08 15.35 -7.02
C LEU A 471 34.77 15.35 -5.65
N ALA A 472 35.63 16.36 -5.39
CA ALA A 472 36.34 16.49 -4.13
C ALA A 472 35.39 16.64 -2.93
N GLN A 473 34.39 17.52 -3.02
CA GLN A 473 33.39 17.72 -1.96
C GLN A 473 32.49 16.50 -1.76
N THR A 474 32.07 15.85 -2.87
CA THR A 474 31.23 14.64 -2.82
C THR A 474 32.01 13.49 -2.18
N LEU A 475 33.29 13.35 -2.52
CA LEU A 475 34.21 12.36 -1.95
C LEU A 475 34.41 12.57 -0.45
N GLU A 476 34.80 13.78 -0.03
CA GLU A 476 34.98 14.12 1.38
C GLU A 476 33.73 13.85 2.23
N THR A 477 32.60 14.31 1.74
CA THR A 477 31.31 14.09 2.41
C THR A 477 30.96 12.61 2.47
N GLY A 478 31.14 11.88 1.35
CA GLY A 478 30.85 10.45 1.25
C GLY A 478 31.73 9.62 2.18
N LEU A 479 33.04 9.86 2.18
CA LEU A 479 33.97 9.15 3.06
C LEU A 479 33.66 9.34 4.54
N ARG A 480 33.38 10.58 4.95
CA ARG A 480 32.96 10.87 6.33
C ARG A 480 31.71 10.12 6.72
N GLN A 481 30.69 10.11 5.85
CA GLN A 481 29.41 9.44 6.13
C GLN A 481 29.57 7.92 6.14
N THR A 482 30.33 7.35 5.21
CA THR A 482 30.65 5.92 5.20
C THR A 482 31.33 5.50 6.51
N TRP A 483 32.28 6.31 6.99
CA TRP A 483 32.95 6.04 8.25
C TRP A 483 32.02 6.14 9.45
N GLU A 484 31.21 7.21 9.56
CA GLU A 484 30.25 7.39 10.66
C GLU A 484 29.25 6.21 10.75
N TYR A 485 28.93 5.61 9.63
CA TYR A 485 28.05 4.46 9.58
C TYR A 485 28.78 3.14 9.90
N ALA A 486 29.97 2.97 9.36
CA ALA A 486 30.81 1.81 9.66
C ALA A 486 31.16 1.72 11.16
N ASP A 487 31.44 2.84 11.80
CA ASP A 487 31.75 2.92 13.25
C ASP A 487 30.61 2.36 14.12
N ARG A 488 29.35 2.47 13.64
CA ARG A 488 28.16 1.95 14.37
C ARG A 488 27.82 0.51 14.05
N SER A 489 28.12 0.05 12.84
CA SER A 489 27.65 -1.24 12.31
C SER A 489 28.73 -2.32 12.28
N ASP A 490 30.00 -1.96 12.55
CA ASP A 490 31.16 -2.86 12.57
C ASP A 490 31.21 -3.77 11.33
N PRO A 491 31.29 -3.21 10.09
CA PRO A 491 31.27 -3.99 8.88
C PRO A 491 32.66 -4.57 8.55
N GLU A 492 32.67 -5.71 7.85
CA GLU A 492 33.92 -6.27 7.31
C GLU A 492 34.46 -5.47 6.11
N GLN A 493 33.59 -4.76 5.39
CA GLN A 493 33.92 -3.97 4.21
C GLN A 493 33.05 -2.72 4.14
N ALA A 494 33.67 -1.62 3.66
CA ALA A 494 33.00 -0.36 3.42
C ALA A 494 33.25 0.14 1.99
N HIS A 495 32.19 0.53 1.32
CA HIS A 495 32.23 1.02 -0.05
C HIS A 495 31.46 2.34 -0.19
N LEU A 496 31.97 3.23 -1.03
CA LEU A 496 31.32 4.48 -1.44
C LEU A 496 31.11 4.42 -2.96
N VAL A 497 29.88 4.61 -3.41
CA VAL A 497 29.54 4.68 -4.84
C VAL A 497 29.13 6.10 -5.19
N ILE A 498 29.77 6.68 -6.20
CA ILE A 498 29.50 8.03 -6.70
C ILE A 498 29.00 7.94 -8.13
N PHE A 499 27.73 8.31 -8.34
CA PHE A 499 27.12 8.37 -9.67
C PHE A 499 27.38 9.73 -10.32
N ASP A 500 28.12 9.74 -11.42
CA ASP A 500 28.42 10.94 -12.20
C ASP A 500 27.47 11.05 -13.40
N ARG A 501 26.52 11.97 -13.28
CA ARG A 501 25.49 12.22 -14.30
C ARG A 501 25.79 13.42 -15.18
N THR A 502 27.04 13.89 -15.21
CA THR A 502 27.42 15.01 -16.06
C THR A 502 27.12 14.65 -17.52
N PRO A 503 26.26 15.43 -18.22
CA PRO A 503 25.99 15.22 -19.64
C PRO A 503 27.30 15.25 -20.44
N ASP A 504 27.36 14.48 -21.52
CA ASP A 504 28.47 14.47 -22.49
C ASP A 504 29.84 14.11 -21.93
N LYS A 505 29.97 13.75 -20.65
CA LYS A 505 31.22 13.26 -20.07
C LYS A 505 31.45 11.81 -20.51
N PRO A 506 32.66 11.49 -21.05
CA PRO A 506 32.99 10.14 -21.49
C PRO A 506 32.90 9.11 -20.35
N TRP A 507 32.37 7.94 -20.65
CA TRP A 507 32.26 6.83 -19.68
C TRP A 507 33.62 6.41 -19.09
N ALA A 508 34.69 6.51 -19.86
CA ALA A 508 36.05 6.23 -19.39
C ALA A 508 36.49 7.15 -18.22
N GLU A 509 35.88 8.35 -18.09
CA GLU A 509 36.14 9.28 -17.00
C GLU A 509 35.14 9.12 -15.85
N LYS A 510 33.97 8.51 -16.08
CA LYS A 510 32.97 8.24 -15.04
C LYS A 510 33.26 6.95 -14.28
N ILE A 511 33.74 5.90 -15.00
CA ILE A 511 34.02 4.59 -14.45
C ILE A 511 35.44 4.51 -13.90
N TRP A 512 35.56 4.43 -12.59
CA TRP A 512 36.85 4.30 -11.91
C TRP A 512 36.68 3.61 -10.55
N ARG A 513 37.77 3.12 -10.00
CA ARG A 513 37.87 2.56 -8.65
C ARG A 513 39.09 3.12 -7.94
N ARG A 514 38.97 3.47 -6.65
CA ARG A 514 40.04 3.97 -5.80
C ARG A 514 39.93 3.36 -4.41
N GLU A 515 41.05 3.14 -3.78
CA GLU A 515 41.12 2.82 -2.36
C GLU A 515 41.45 4.11 -1.60
N GLU A 516 40.58 4.45 -0.67
CA GLU A 516 40.72 5.63 0.20
C GLU A 516 40.74 5.19 1.66
N SER A 517 41.17 6.07 2.55
CA SER A 517 41.14 5.82 3.99
C SER A 517 40.59 7.04 4.71
N TYR A 518 39.66 6.83 5.63
CA TYR A 518 39.10 7.87 6.48
C TYR A 518 39.13 7.42 7.93
N ASN A 519 39.80 8.18 8.81
CA ASN A 519 40.01 7.83 10.23
C ASN A 519 40.48 6.38 10.46
N GLY A 520 41.36 5.87 9.57
CA GLY A 520 41.94 4.53 9.68
C GLY A 520 41.07 3.42 9.08
N LEU A 521 39.83 3.71 8.63
CA LEU A 521 38.97 2.76 7.94
C LEU A 521 39.31 2.76 6.44
N PRO A 522 39.64 1.60 5.83
CA PRO A 522 39.78 1.49 4.39
C PRO A 522 38.39 1.50 3.73
N ILE A 523 38.23 2.35 2.73
CA ILE A 523 36.95 2.51 1.97
C ILE A 523 37.28 2.40 0.48
N THR A 524 36.66 1.44 -0.21
CA THR A 524 36.77 1.36 -1.66
C THR A 524 35.75 2.29 -2.30
N VAL A 525 36.20 3.24 -3.10
CA VAL A 525 35.36 4.22 -3.80
C VAL A 525 35.19 3.83 -5.26
N TRP A 526 33.94 3.90 -5.73
CA TRP A 526 33.52 3.53 -7.07
C TRP A 526 32.90 4.73 -7.76
N GLY A 527 33.40 5.13 -8.93
CA GLY A 527 32.76 6.08 -9.83
C GLY A 527 31.96 5.37 -10.92
N MET A 528 30.76 5.87 -11.21
CA MET A 528 29.92 5.32 -12.28
C MET A 528 28.90 6.33 -12.81
#